data_1333149a7ab739c4c1f38f4fb9d6f9f9
#
_entry.id   1333149a7ab739c4c1f38f4fb9d6f9f9
#
_cell.length_a   1.000
_cell.length_b   1.000
_cell.length_c   1.000
_cell.angle_alpha   90.00
_cell.angle_beta   90.00
_cell.angle_gamma   90.00
#
_symmetry.space_group_name_H-M   'P 1'
#
loop_
_entity.id
_entity.type
_entity.pdbx_description
1 polymer ?
#
loop_
_entity_poly.entity_id
_entity_poly.type
_entity_poly.pdbx_seq_one_letter_code
_entity_poly.pdbx_strand_id
1 'polypeptide(L)'
;SLNLSVQSSLGNSSLQTTFGKWRKSWFGALILFENSWAYHQDLGWVYIESSKDGGSLWFWTEKWGWTWTNQSHWNSQLGEGFLYSFKTGSWLYFKNGLNGSSDLVFLYETGQWDYFEKRISLIFE
;
A
#
# COMPACT_ATOMS: atom_id res chain seq x y z
N SER A 1 11.70 -15.45 7.89
CA SER A 1 11.36 -15.66 6.49
C SER A 1 10.06 -14.95 6.11
N LEU A 2 9.87 -14.76 4.83
CA LEU A 2 8.68 -14.09 4.35
C LEU A 2 7.43 -14.97 4.56
N ASN A 3 6.36 -14.35 5.00
CA ASN A 3 5.10 -15.02 5.23
C ASN A 3 4.45 -15.38 3.88
N LEU A 4 4.18 -16.66 3.66
CA LEU A 4 3.57 -17.15 2.43
C LEU A 4 2.17 -16.58 2.20
N SER A 5 1.43 -16.33 3.27
CA SER A 5 0.10 -15.72 3.16
C SER A 5 0.16 -14.31 2.58
N VAL A 6 1.18 -13.55 2.94
CA VAL A 6 1.40 -12.21 2.39
C VAL A 6 1.69 -12.31 0.90
N GLN A 7 2.54 -13.26 0.50
CA GLN A 7 2.84 -13.46 -0.92
C GLN A 7 1.59 -13.81 -1.71
N SER A 8 0.73 -14.68 -1.19
CA SER A 8 -0.52 -15.04 -1.85
C SER A 8 -1.43 -13.84 -2.03
N SER A 9 -1.54 -13.00 -1.00
CA SER A 9 -2.40 -11.81 -1.06
C SER A 9 -1.95 -10.82 -2.12
N LEU A 10 -0.66 -10.82 -2.46
CA LEU A 10 -0.09 -9.88 -3.43
C LEU A 10 0.02 -10.44 -4.84
N GLY A 11 -0.50 -11.63 -5.09
CA GLY A 11 -0.37 -12.25 -6.39
C GLY A 11 0.96 -12.95 -6.51
N ASN A 12 1.02 -14.15 -5.98
CA ASN A 12 2.25 -14.93 -5.78
C ASN A 12 3.11 -15.06 -7.04
N SER A 13 2.48 -15.13 -8.21
CA SER A 13 3.21 -15.33 -9.47
C SER A 13 4.15 -14.17 -9.81
N SER A 14 3.93 -12.98 -9.27
CA SER A 14 4.77 -11.82 -9.55
C SER A 14 5.84 -11.60 -8.49
N LEU A 15 5.86 -12.41 -7.43
CA LEU A 15 6.81 -12.25 -6.34
C LEU A 15 7.94 -13.27 -6.44
N GLN A 16 9.12 -12.83 -6.07
CA GLN A 16 10.28 -13.70 -5.87
C GLN A 16 10.65 -13.68 -4.40
N THR A 17 11.54 -14.53 -3.98
CA THR A 17 11.82 -14.75 -2.57
C THR A 17 12.94 -13.88 -1.99
N THR A 18 13.53 -13.00 -2.76
CA THR A 18 14.67 -12.21 -2.31
C THR A 18 14.22 -10.94 -1.59
N PHE A 19 14.63 -10.78 -0.34
CA PHE A 19 14.34 -9.58 0.43
C PHE A 19 15.14 -8.37 -0.08
N GLY A 20 14.63 -7.18 0.20
CA GLY A 20 15.34 -5.93 -0.05
C GLY A 20 15.32 -5.49 -1.50
N LYS A 21 14.66 -6.21 -2.38
CA LYS A 21 14.56 -5.85 -3.80
C LYS A 21 13.14 -5.48 -4.14
N TRP A 22 13.00 -4.57 -5.10
CA TRP A 22 11.69 -4.17 -5.59
C TRP A 22 11.01 -5.32 -6.30
N ARG A 23 9.74 -5.49 -6.01
CA ARG A 23 8.90 -6.54 -6.60
C ARG A 23 7.62 -5.90 -7.08
N LYS A 24 7.13 -6.39 -8.22
CA LYS A 24 5.88 -5.92 -8.79
C LYS A 24 4.73 -6.79 -8.31
N SER A 25 3.59 -6.16 -8.06
CA SER A 25 2.36 -6.85 -7.71
C SER A 25 1.19 -6.03 -8.23
N TRP A 26 -0.03 -6.57 -8.11
CA TRP A 26 -1.20 -5.78 -8.47
C TRP A 26 -1.33 -4.53 -7.59
N PHE A 27 -0.82 -4.60 -6.36
CA PHE A 27 -0.84 -3.47 -5.42
C PHE A 27 0.20 -2.41 -5.79
N GLY A 28 1.18 -2.75 -6.61
CA GLY A 28 2.26 -1.87 -7.01
C GLY A 28 3.61 -2.47 -6.66
N ALA A 29 4.64 -1.69 -6.87
CA ALA A 29 5.99 -2.11 -6.54
C ALA A 29 6.25 -1.92 -5.04
N LEU A 30 6.85 -2.93 -4.42
CA LEU A 30 7.18 -2.85 -3.02
C LEU A 30 8.43 -3.67 -2.69
N ILE A 31 9.03 -3.36 -1.56
CA ILE A 31 10.14 -4.11 -0.99
C ILE A 31 9.59 -4.84 0.22
N LEU A 32 9.71 -6.17 0.22
CA LEU A 32 9.21 -6.99 1.31
C LEU A 32 10.31 -7.22 2.35
N PHE A 33 9.94 -7.10 3.61
CA PHE A 33 10.80 -7.36 4.74
C PHE A 33 10.22 -8.47 5.59
N GLU A 34 10.95 -8.93 6.60
CA GLU A 34 10.44 -9.92 7.52
C GLU A 34 9.29 -9.34 8.36
N ASN A 35 8.51 -10.22 8.96
CA ASN A 35 7.43 -9.86 9.87
C ASN A 35 6.32 -9.04 9.20
N SER A 36 6.09 -9.29 7.90
CA SER A 36 4.99 -8.71 7.14
C SER A 36 5.10 -7.21 6.88
N TRP A 37 6.22 -6.59 7.22
CA TRP A 37 6.47 -5.20 6.85
C TRP A 37 6.91 -5.10 5.40
N ALA A 38 6.49 -4.02 4.74
CA ALA A 38 6.88 -3.71 3.37
C ALA A 38 7.02 -2.22 3.17
N TYR A 39 7.83 -1.83 2.20
CA TYR A 39 7.90 -0.44 1.76
C TYR A 39 7.26 -0.36 0.39
N HIS A 40 6.14 0.35 0.31
CA HIS A 40 5.37 0.49 -0.93
C HIS A 40 5.85 1.74 -1.68
N GLN A 41 5.98 1.60 -3.00
CA GLN A 41 6.48 2.67 -3.85
C GLN A 41 5.70 3.98 -3.67
N ASP A 42 4.39 3.90 -3.50
CA ASP A 42 3.54 5.08 -3.41
C ASP A 42 3.17 5.43 -1.98
N LEU A 43 2.94 4.44 -1.15
CA LEU A 43 2.38 4.63 0.19
C LEU A 43 3.44 4.65 1.30
N GLY A 44 4.66 4.19 1.02
CA GLY A 44 5.70 4.09 2.02
C GLY A 44 5.53 2.84 2.89
N TRP A 45 5.81 2.95 4.16
CA TRP A 45 5.77 1.81 5.07
C TRP A 45 4.35 1.31 5.28
N VAL A 46 4.15 0.03 5.03
CA VAL A 46 2.89 -0.65 5.26
C VAL A 46 3.15 -1.99 5.96
N TYR A 47 2.24 -2.37 6.85
CA TYR A 47 2.24 -3.69 7.45
C TYR A 47 1.12 -4.49 6.78
N ILE A 48 1.47 -5.59 6.13
CA ILE A 48 0.51 -6.33 5.30
C ILE A 48 -0.10 -7.47 6.08
N GLU A 49 -1.42 -7.45 6.19
CA GLU A 49 -2.18 -8.56 6.72
C GLU A 49 -2.62 -9.45 5.57
N SER A 50 -2.40 -10.74 5.69
CA SER A 50 -2.78 -11.67 4.64
C SER A 50 -4.29 -11.77 4.51
N SER A 51 -4.76 -11.94 3.27
CA SER A 51 -6.16 -12.28 3.01
C SER A 51 -6.21 -13.63 2.31
N LYS A 52 -7.39 -14.25 2.31
CA LYS A 52 -7.60 -15.53 1.64
C LYS A 52 -7.70 -15.36 0.13
N ASP A 53 -7.95 -14.17 -0.30
CA ASP A 53 -8.19 -13.78 -1.68
C ASP A 53 -6.95 -13.07 -2.20
N GLY A 54 -6.36 -13.56 -3.27
CA GLY A 54 -5.17 -12.96 -3.87
C GLY A 54 -5.40 -11.60 -4.51
N GLY A 55 -6.66 -11.15 -4.61
CA GLY A 55 -7.02 -9.89 -5.23
C GLY A 55 -7.42 -8.80 -4.25
N SER A 56 -7.34 -9.05 -2.94
CA SER A 56 -7.65 -8.03 -1.94
C SER A 56 -6.61 -8.06 -0.84
N LEU A 57 -6.55 -6.98 -0.06
CA LEU A 57 -5.47 -6.80 0.89
C LEU A 57 -5.91 -5.89 2.03
N TRP A 58 -5.59 -6.32 3.26
CA TRP A 58 -5.63 -5.47 4.45
C TRP A 58 -4.21 -5.07 4.77
N PHE A 59 -4.00 -3.78 5.04
CA PHE A 59 -2.67 -3.32 5.44
C PHE A 59 -2.82 -2.17 6.43
N TRP A 60 -1.79 -2.00 7.25
CA TRP A 60 -1.74 -0.93 8.23
C TRP A 60 -0.77 0.15 7.78
N THR A 61 -1.19 1.41 7.87
CA THR A 61 -0.31 2.55 7.69
C THR A 61 -0.39 3.42 8.93
N GLU A 62 0.68 4.15 9.19
CA GLU A 62 0.69 5.05 10.33
C GLU A 62 -0.39 6.12 10.24
N LYS A 63 -0.63 6.64 9.05
CA LYS A 63 -1.57 7.75 8.88
C LYS A 63 -3.02 7.31 8.96
N TRP A 64 -3.36 6.15 8.37
CA TRP A 64 -4.76 5.75 8.21
C TRP A 64 -5.16 4.52 9.02
N GLY A 65 -4.20 3.92 9.74
CA GLY A 65 -4.47 2.70 10.48
C GLY A 65 -4.75 1.53 9.54
N TRP A 66 -5.65 0.63 9.94
CA TRP A 66 -6.02 -0.49 9.10
C TRP A 66 -6.79 -0.02 7.88
N THR A 67 -6.36 -0.47 6.73
CA THR A 67 -6.83 0.01 5.43
C THR A 67 -7.04 -1.19 4.51
N TRP A 68 -8.03 -1.09 3.63
CA TRP A 68 -8.35 -2.16 2.70
C TRP A 68 -8.39 -1.64 1.27
N THR A 69 -7.94 -2.48 0.32
CA THR A 69 -8.10 -2.24 -1.10
C THR A 69 -8.15 -3.58 -1.85
N ASN A 70 -8.44 -3.53 -3.14
CA ASN A 70 -8.41 -4.72 -3.99
C ASN A 70 -7.95 -4.35 -5.40
N GLN A 71 -7.82 -5.38 -6.26
CA GLN A 71 -7.36 -5.19 -7.63
C GLN A 71 -8.25 -4.27 -8.46
N SER A 72 -9.55 -4.23 -8.15
CA SER A 72 -10.48 -3.37 -8.89
C SER A 72 -10.36 -1.92 -8.49
N HIS A 73 -9.87 -1.64 -7.31
CA HIS A 73 -9.80 -0.29 -6.75
C HIS A 73 -8.43 0.36 -6.91
N TRP A 74 -7.38 -0.42 -7.01
CA TRP A 74 -6.02 0.11 -7.08
C TRP A 74 -5.43 -0.03 -8.47
N ASN A 75 -4.92 1.08 -9.02
CA ASN A 75 -4.23 1.10 -10.31
C ASN A 75 -2.73 1.21 -10.07
N SER A 76 -2.02 0.10 -10.20
CA SER A 76 -0.59 0.06 -9.92
C SER A 76 0.25 0.81 -10.94
N GLN A 77 -0.24 0.97 -12.15
CA GLN A 77 0.50 1.70 -13.18
C GLN A 77 0.52 3.19 -12.91
N LEU A 78 -0.59 3.73 -12.41
CA LEU A 78 -0.70 5.14 -12.09
C LEU A 78 -0.33 5.43 -10.62
N GLY A 79 -0.29 4.41 -9.78
CA GLY A 79 -0.06 4.59 -8.36
C GLY A 79 -1.18 5.34 -7.68
N GLU A 80 -2.43 5.01 -8.03
CA GLU A 80 -3.60 5.65 -7.45
C GLU A 80 -4.76 4.68 -7.30
N GLY A 81 -5.69 5.01 -6.42
CA GLY A 81 -6.87 4.19 -6.25
C GLY A 81 -7.63 4.49 -4.98
N PHE A 82 -8.70 3.71 -4.78
CA PHE A 82 -9.57 3.82 -3.62
C PHE A 82 -9.05 2.93 -2.49
N LEU A 83 -9.05 3.50 -1.30
CA LEU A 83 -8.63 2.81 -0.08
C LEU A 83 -9.70 3.02 0.97
N TYR A 84 -10.02 1.99 1.75
CA TYR A 84 -10.97 2.11 2.84
C TYR A 84 -10.22 2.12 4.17
N SER A 85 -10.39 3.16 4.96
CA SER A 85 -9.75 3.28 6.28
C SER A 85 -10.73 2.92 7.39
N PHE A 86 -10.36 1.93 8.20
CA PHE A 86 -11.16 1.60 9.38
C PHE A 86 -11.04 2.63 10.48
N LYS A 87 -9.92 3.34 10.52
CA LYS A 87 -9.71 4.39 11.53
C LYS A 87 -10.71 5.52 11.37
N THR A 88 -10.97 5.93 10.13
CA THR A 88 -11.92 7.01 9.86
C THR A 88 -13.32 6.49 9.52
N GLY A 89 -13.44 5.20 9.18
CA GLY A 89 -14.69 4.62 8.73
C GLY A 89 -15.12 5.14 7.38
N SER A 90 -14.20 5.60 6.55
CA SER A 90 -14.50 6.23 5.27
C SER A 90 -13.52 5.82 4.19
N TRP A 91 -13.94 6.01 2.95
CA TRP A 91 -13.10 5.82 1.79
C TRP A 91 -12.13 6.97 1.62
N LEU A 92 -10.99 6.65 1.02
CA LEU A 92 -9.98 7.61 0.61
C LEU A 92 -9.69 7.36 -0.87
N TYR A 93 -9.29 8.40 -1.60
CA TYR A 93 -8.73 8.23 -2.93
C TYR A 93 -7.31 8.76 -2.93
N PHE A 94 -6.34 7.86 -3.11
CA PHE A 94 -4.92 8.22 -3.18
C PHE A 94 -4.54 8.53 -4.62
N LYS A 95 -3.87 9.66 -4.81
CA LYS A 95 -3.38 10.08 -6.12
C LYS A 95 -1.89 10.36 -6.04
N ASN A 96 -1.13 9.64 -6.85
CA ASN A 96 0.31 9.82 -6.92
C ASN A 96 0.64 11.17 -7.56
N GLY A 97 1.59 11.89 -6.97
CA GLY A 97 2.11 13.11 -7.55
C GLY A 97 3.01 12.81 -8.73
N LEU A 98 2.81 13.54 -9.83
CA LEU A 98 3.60 13.37 -11.04
C LEU A 98 4.60 14.52 -11.17
N ASN A 99 5.74 14.23 -11.79
CA ASN A 99 6.76 15.24 -12.11
C ASN A 99 7.22 16.03 -10.88
N GLY A 100 7.42 15.34 -9.77
CA GLY A 100 7.90 15.98 -8.55
C GLY A 100 6.82 16.63 -7.71
N SER A 101 5.57 16.56 -8.12
CA SER A 101 4.44 17.04 -7.31
C SER A 101 4.24 16.14 -6.09
N SER A 102 3.69 16.72 -5.03
CA SER A 102 3.34 15.96 -3.84
C SER A 102 2.19 15.00 -4.11
N ASP A 103 2.20 13.86 -3.43
CA ASP A 103 1.08 12.95 -3.44
C ASP A 103 -0.10 13.59 -2.74
N LEU A 104 -1.30 13.22 -3.15
CA LEU A 104 -2.54 13.76 -2.62
C LEU A 104 -3.48 12.64 -2.21
N VAL A 105 -4.32 12.92 -1.25
CA VAL A 105 -5.39 12.01 -0.86
C VAL A 105 -6.68 12.79 -0.71
N PHE A 106 -7.77 12.27 -1.32
CA PHE A 106 -9.10 12.84 -1.14
C PHE A 106 -9.78 12.10 0.01
N LEU A 107 -10.23 12.87 1.00
CA LEU A 107 -10.87 12.33 2.19
C LEU A 107 -12.37 12.44 2.04
N TYR A 108 -13.05 11.32 1.82
CA TYR A 108 -14.51 11.34 1.65
C TYR A 108 -15.22 11.74 2.94
N GLU A 109 -14.57 11.54 4.09
CA GLU A 109 -15.10 11.97 5.37
C GLU A 109 -15.31 13.47 5.44
N THR A 110 -14.38 14.25 4.86
CA THR A 110 -14.43 15.72 4.90
C THR A 110 -14.78 16.35 3.57
N GLY A 111 -14.66 15.60 2.47
CA GLY A 111 -14.84 16.13 1.13
C GLY A 111 -13.69 17.00 0.67
N GLN A 112 -12.52 16.85 1.23
CA GLN A 112 -11.38 17.70 0.92
C GLN A 112 -10.15 16.88 0.54
N TRP A 113 -9.27 17.50 -0.24
CA TRP A 113 -7.95 16.97 -0.57
C TRP A 113 -6.95 17.31 0.54
N ASP A 114 -6.02 16.40 0.78
CA ASP A 114 -4.93 16.61 1.72
C ASP A 114 -3.64 16.11 1.09
N TYR A 115 -2.51 16.61 1.57
CA TYR A 115 -1.22 16.11 1.13
C TYR A 115 -0.89 14.80 1.85
N PHE A 116 -0.16 13.95 1.14
CA PHE A 116 0.35 12.71 1.72
C PHE A 116 1.85 12.66 1.55
N GLU A 117 2.56 12.47 2.67
CA GLU A 117 4.02 12.31 2.66
C GLU A 117 4.39 10.94 3.21
N LYS A 118 5.21 10.23 2.44
CA LYS A 118 5.72 8.93 2.88
C LYS A 118 6.74 9.12 3.99
N ARG A 119 6.68 8.24 4.99
CA ARG A 119 7.70 8.19 6.04
C ARG A 119 8.85 7.31 5.55
N ILE A 120 9.91 7.91 5.06
CA ILE A 120 11.08 7.16 4.59
C ILE A 120 12.21 7.11 5.61
N SER A 121 12.15 7.94 6.64
CA SER A 121 13.20 8.01 7.66
C SER A 121 13.41 6.66 8.38
N LEU A 122 12.37 5.85 8.47
CA LEU A 122 12.47 4.54 9.12
C LEU A 122 13.43 3.60 8.41
N ILE A 123 13.71 3.85 7.14
CA ILE A 123 14.65 3.02 6.39
C ILE A 123 16.09 3.28 6.82
N PHE A 124 16.37 4.50 7.24
CA PHE A 124 17.73 4.98 7.48
C PHE A 124 18.04 5.18 8.96
N GLU A 125 17.08 4.96 9.81
CA GLU A 125 17.28 5.10 11.28
C GLU A 125 17.87 3.86 11.92
#